data_f894141bc232eeb699b703d2f33605a4
#
_entry.id   f894141bc232eeb699b703d2f33605a4
#
_cell.length_a   1.000
_cell.length_b   1.000
_cell.length_c   1.000
_cell.angle_alpha   90.00
_cell.angle_beta   90.00
_cell.angle_gamma   90.00
#
_symmetry.space_group_name_H-M   'P 1'
#
loop_
_entity.id
_entity.type
_entity.pdbx_description
1 polymer ?
#
loop_
_entity_poly.entity_id
_entity_poly.type
_entity_poly.pdbx_seq_one_letter_code
_entity_poly.pdbx_strand_id
1 'polypeptide(L)'
;MTHQELKSTLILASVYGLRMFGMFILLPIFAVYASNLSNAPTATQIGLALGIYGLTQALLQIPFGVASDFFGRKPMIYLGLFLFVIGSLIAGASDQIEYIILGRAIQGSGAISAVLTAYLSDLTTPTQRTKSMAIVGASIGLTFLLSLILAPVLNHKIGVPGIFMMIALLSVLAMFIVRFFLPELTIKPKSQLIDKAAFKNIFLRFDLQQLNFGIFALHACQIAMFMIVPFYLINQGGIELSAHWKIYFPILMISFVIIFPIIIITEKLRKTKTTFLLSIIILILAQFLFIFMSQDLFGILLALTTFFIGFNFLEATLPSLVSKIAPDYEKGLALGVYNTSQSFGIFVGGIVGGLLNKFYGYDATFIFCIGILAVWFLLSLRMQVPKMKS
;
A
#
# COMPACT_ATOMS: atom_id res chain seq x y z
N MET A 1 18.10 20.94 0.65
CA MET A 1 16.94 21.22 -0.21
C MET A 1 16.74 22.73 -0.24
N THR A 2 16.52 23.29 -1.42
CA THR A 2 16.05 24.67 -1.55
C THR A 2 14.62 24.78 -1.02
N HIS A 3 14.18 26.00 -0.70
CA HIS A 3 12.79 26.23 -0.27
C HIS A 3 11.76 25.77 -1.32
N GLN A 4 12.07 25.93 -2.61
CA GLN A 4 11.20 25.51 -3.72
C GLN A 4 11.15 23.98 -3.85
N GLU A 5 12.28 23.27 -3.73
CA GLU A 5 12.32 21.80 -3.73
C GLU A 5 11.51 21.24 -2.56
N LEU A 6 11.66 21.80 -1.36
CA LEU A 6 10.90 21.35 -0.18
C LEU A 6 9.40 21.58 -0.36
N LYS A 7 9.00 22.78 -0.82
CA LYS A 7 7.60 23.12 -1.11
C LYS A 7 6.99 22.14 -2.12
N SER A 8 7.64 21.93 -3.25
CA SER A 8 7.17 20.99 -4.28
C SER A 8 7.09 19.54 -3.75
N THR A 9 8.07 19.11 -2.94
CA THR A 9 8.08 17.81 -2.31
C THR A 9 6.89 17.61 -1.37
N LEU A 10 6.61 18.60 -0.50
CA LEU A 10 5.48 18.53 0.43
C LEU A 10 4.12 18.50 -0.30
N ILE A 11 3.99 19.27 -1.39
CA ILE A 11 2.78 19.28 -2.21
C ILE A 11 2.57 17.91 -2.88
N LEU A 12 3.60 17.36 -3.52
CA LEU A 12 3.51 16.05 -4.15
C LEU A 12 3.27 14.93 -3.12
N ALA A 13 3.89 15.03 -1.94
CA ALA A 13 3.66 14.11 -0.83
C ALA A 13 2.21 14.17 -0.32
N SER A 14 1.60 15.37 -0.25
CA SER A 14 0.18 15.52 0.13
C SER A 14 -0.76 14.91 -0.91
N VAL A 15 -0.52 15.13 -2.21
CA VAL A 15 -1.31 14.51 -3.29
C VAL A 15 -1.19 12.99 -3.25
N TYR A 16 0.03 12.49 -3.02
CA TYR A 16 0.28 11.05 -2.86
C TYR A 16 -0.46 10.49 -1.63
N GLY A 17 -0.34 11.19 -0.49
CA GLY A 17 -1.02 10.83 0.75
C GLY A 17 -2.55 10.82 0.61
N LEU A 18 -3.16 11.85 0.00
CA LEU A 18 -4.61 11.91 -0.24
C LEU A 18 -5.09 10.71 -1.06
N ARG A 19 -4.33 10.32 -2.08
CA ARG A 19 -4.67 9.15 -2.89
C ARG A 19 -4.54 7.85 -2.09
N MET A 20 -3.46 7.68 -1.31
CA MET A 20 -3.26 6.50 -0.47
C MET A 20 -4.29 6.44 0.66
N PHE A 21 -4.74 7.57 1.17
CA PHE A 21 -5.83 7.65 2.14
C PHE A 21 -7.09 6.98 1.60
N GLY A 22 -7.49 7.31 0.35
CA GLY A 22 -8.66 6.68 -0.28
C GLY A 22 -8.54 5.15 -0.47
N MET A 23 -7.32 4.63 -0.54
CA MET A 23 -7.06 3.19 -0.58
C MET A 23 -7.13 2.57 0.81
N PHE A 24 -6.42 3.14 1.78
CA PHE A 24 -6.24 2.55 3.09
C PHE A 24 -7.45 2.67 4.00
N ILE A 25 -8.24 3.74 3.86
CA ILE A 25 -9.39 3.99 4.75
C ILE A 25 -10.47 2.91 4.68
N LEU A 26 -10.56 2.20 3.57
CA LEU A 26 -11.52 1.12 3.40
C LEU A 26 -11.09 -0.17 4.11
N LEU A 27 -9.78 -0.40 4.31
CA LEU A 27 -9.28 -1.68 4.81
C LEU A 27 -9.94 -2.16 6.12
N PRO A 28 -10.02 -1.35 7.18
CA PRO A 28 -10.50 -1.84 8.47
C PRO A 28 -12.03 -1.91 8.59
N ILE A 29 -12.78 -1.43 7.58
CA ILE A 29 -14.26 -1.30 7.67
C ILE A 29 -14.99 -1.98 6.53
N PHE A 30 -14.38 -2.12 5.35
CA PHE A 30 -15.08 -2.46 4.12
C PHE A 30 -15.65 -3.88 4.15
N ALA A 31 -14.93 -4.86 4.69
CA ALA A 31 -15.39 -6.24 4.72
C ALA A 31 -16.71 -6.39 5.52
N VAL A 32 -16.80 -5.72 6.67
CA VAL A 32 -18.00 -5.70 7.50
C VAL A 32 -19.13 -4.92 6.83
N TYR A 33 -18.83 -3.77 6.23
CA TYR A 33 -19.85 -3.01 5.48
C TYR A 33 -20.41 -3.85 4.32
N ALA A 34 -19.53 -4.42 3.52
CA ALA A 34 -19.92 -5.16 2.32
C ALA A 34 -20.73 -6.42 2.64
N SER A 35 -20.46 -7.10 3.76
CA SER A 35 -21.23 -8.26 4.18
C SER A 35 -22.69 -7.94 4.55
N ASN A 36 -23.01 -6.67 4.81
CA ASN A 36 -24.36 -6.19 5.14
C ASN A 36 -25.07 -5.53 3.95
N LEU A 37 -24.52 -5.58 2.73
CA LEU A 37 -25.19 -5.06 1.53
C LEU A 37 -26.44 -5.89 1.17
N SER A 38 -27.42 -5.25 0.59
CA SER A 38 -28.75 -5.82 0.28
C SER A 38 -28.69 -7.05 -0.63
N ASN A 39 -27.69 -7.11 -1.53
CA ASN A 39 -27.50 -8.25 -2.46
C ASN A 39 -26.65 -9.40 -1.88
N ALA A 40 -26.38 -9.40 -0.57
CA ALA A 40 -25.69 -10.46 0.17
C ALA A 40 -24.42 -11.00 -0.56
N PRO A 41 -23.39 -10.15 -0.78
CA PRO A 41 -22.25 -10.53 -1.57
C PRO A 41 -21.44 -11.63 -0.89
N THR A 42 -20.87 -12.50 -1.71
CA THR A 42 -19.96 -13.57 -1.26
C THR A 42 -18.63 -12.99 -0.78
N ALA A 43 -17.91 -13.71 0.10
CA ALA A 43 -16.59 -13.31 0.54
C ALA A 43 -15.60 -13.09 -0.64
N THR A 44 -15.78 -13.84 -1.74
CA THR A 44 -15.01 -13.65 -2.98
C THR A 44 -15.28 -12.29 -3.63
N GLN A 45 -16.53 -11.85 -3.70
CA GLN A 45 -16.89 -10.53 -4.25
C GLN A 45 -16.37 -9.40 -3.36
N ILE A 46 -16.45 -9.57 -2.03
CA ILE A 46 -15.87 -8.62 -1.07
C ILE A 46 -14.35 -8.51 -1.25
N GLY A 47 -13.68 -9.65 -1.37
CA GLY A 47 -12.25 -9.69 -1.63
C GLY A 47 -11.87 -9.10 -2.99
N LEU A 48 -12.69 -9.34 -4.03
CA LEU A 48 -12.51 -8.71 -5.33
C LEU A 48 -12.68 -7.19 -5.26
N ALA A 49 -13.66 -6.68 -4.54
CA ALA A 49 -13.87 -5.25 -4.36
C ALA A 49 -12.67 -4.56 -3.68
N LEU A 50 -12.04 -5.22 -2.71
CA LEU A 50 -10.80 -4.73 -2.10
C LEU A 50 -9.60 -4.83 -3.04
N GLY A 51 -9.47 -5.94 -3.76
CA GLY A 51 -8.29 -6.26 -4.57
C GLY A 51 -8.27 -5.62 -5.95
N ILE A 52 -9.42 -5.42 -6.62
CA ILE A 52 -9.51 -4.98 -8.03
C ILE A 52 -8.82 -3.63 -8.28
N TYR A 53 -8.86 -2.75 -7.30
CA TYR A 53 -8.08 -1.51 -7.30
C TYR A 53 -6.59 -1.79 -7.53
N GLY A 54 -6.03 -2.76 -6.83
CA GLY A 54 -4.63 -3.17 -6.97
C GLY A 54 -4.34 -3.72 -8.36
N LEU A 55 -5.22 -4.53 -8.95
CA LEU A 55 -5.04 -5.08 -10.29
C LEU A 55 -4.96 -3.99 -11.35
N THR A 56 -5.95 -3.11 -11.38
CA THR A 56 -6.01 -2.04 -12.39
C THR A 56 -4.85 -1.05 -12.20
N GLN A 57 -4.46 -0.77 -10.97
CA GLN A 57 -3.27 0.02 -10.67
C GLN A 57 -1.99 -0.67 -11.16
N ALA A 58 -1.81 -1.96 -10.91
CA ALA A 58 -0.62 -2.71 -11.35
C ALA A 58 -0.47 -2.70 -12.86
N LEU A 59 -1.58 -2.90 -13.59
CA LEU A 59 -1.58 -2.91 -15.06
C LEU A 59 -1.30 -1.53 -15.67
N LEU A 60 -1.81 -0.47 -15.07
CA LEU A 60 -1.77 0.88 -15.65
C LEU A 60 -0.65 1.76 -15.11
N GLN A 61 0.06 1.37 -14.04
CA GLN A 61 1.10 2.19 -13.43
C GLN A 61 2.26 2.51 -14.38
N ILE A 62 2.75 1.50 -15.11
CA ILE A 62 3.81 1.70 -16.10
C ILE A 62 3.30 2.48 -17.31
N PRO A 63 2.16 2.14 -17.94
CA PRO A 63 1.56 2.96 -18.98
C PRO A 63 1.36 4.43 -18.61
N PHE A 64 0.85 4.73 -17.42
CA PHE A 64 0.70 6.11 -16.94
C PHE A 64 2.04 6.84 -16.78
N GLY A 65 3.05 6.14 -16.24
CA GLY A 65 4.40 6.68 -16.13
C GLY A 65 4.95 7.09 -17.49
N VAL A 66 4.89 6.19 -18.47
CA VAL A 66 5.34 6.43 -19.85
C VAL A 66 4.54 7.54 -20.53
N ALA A 67 3.21 7.48 -20.45
CA ALA A 67 2.35 8.51 -21.02
C ALA A 67 2.66 9.91 -20.46
N SER A 68 3.07 9.98 -19.20
CA SER A 68 3.45 11.26 -18.58
C SER A 68 4.74 11.87 -19.12
N ASP A 69 5.59 11.08 -19.77
CA ASP A 69 6.79 11.57 -20.46
C ASP A 69 6.44 12.23 -21.81
N PHE A 70 5.31 11.85 -22.42
CA PHE A 70 4.85 12.37 -23.70
C PHE A 70 3.82 13.49 -23.54
N PHE A 71 2.80 13.27 -22.70
CA PHE A 71 1.67 14.20 -22.53
C PHE A 71 1.90 15.21 -21.41
N GLY A 72 2.93 15.00 -20.58
CA GLY A 72 3.24 15.85 -19.45
C GLY A 72 2.79 15.29 -18.10
N ARG A 73 3.48 15.69 -17.03
CA ARG A 73 3.20 15.21 -15.67
C ARG A 73 1.81 15.62 -15.17
N LYS A 74 1.50 16.91 -15.27
CA LYS A 74 0.23 17.46 -14.77
C LYS A 74 -1.00 16.88 -15.50
N PRO A 75 -1.07 16.82 -16.84
CA PRO A 75 -2.20 16.22 -17.53
C PRO A 75 -2.48 14.78 -17.11
N MET A 76 -1.44 13.97 -16.93
CA MET A 76 -1.59 12.59 -16.50
C MET A 76 -2.03 12.49 -15.03
N ILE A 77 -1.58 13.40 -14.15
CA ILE A 77 -2.08 13.48 -12.77
C ILE A 77 -3.57 13.85 -12.77
N TYR A 78 -3.99 14.85 -13.59
CA TYR A 78 -5.40 15.21 -13.70
C TYR A 78 -6.27 14.06 -14.20
N LEU A 79 -5.83 13.36 -15.24
CA LEU A 79 -6.54 12.19 -15.75
C LEU A 79 -6.71 11.12 -14.66
N GLY A 80 -5.64 10.81 -13.94
CA GLY A 80 -5.70 9.80 -12.90
C GLY A 80 -6.56 10.21 -11.70
N LEU A 81 -6.48 11.47 -11.25
CA LEU A 81 -7.36 11.99 -10.20
C LEU A 81 -8.83 12.07 -10.66
N PHE A 82 -9.08 12.39 -11.92
CA PHE A 82 -10.42 12.39 -12.49
C PHE A 82 -11.04 10.98 -12.51
N LEU A 83 -10.27 9.96 -12.93
CA LEU A 83 -10.70 8.56 -12.83
C LEU A 83 -10.98 8.17 -11.37
N PHE A 84 -10.15 8.65 -10.45
CA PHE A 84 -10.34 8.40 -9.02
C PHE A 84 -11.63 9.04 -8.49
N VAL A 85 -11.97 10.24 -8.94
CA VAL A 85 -13.27 10.91 -8.63
C VAL A 85 -14.43 10.09 -9.17
N ILE A 86 -14.41 9.74 -10.47
CA ILE A 86 -15.51 8.97 -11.09
C ILE A 86 -15.70 7.63 -10.37
N GLY A 87 -14.62 6.88 -10.17
CA GLY A 87 -14.69 5.60 -9.47
C GLY A 87 -15.24 5.73 -8.05
N SER A 88 -14.86 6.81 -7.33
CA SER A 88 -15.38 7.09 -5.99
C SER A 88 -16.88 7.41 -6.01
N LEU A 89 -17.34 8.21 -6.97
CA LEU A 89 -18.75 8.55 -7.11
C LEU A 89 -19.60 7.32 -7.45
N ILE A 90 -19.12 6.46 -8.36
CA ILE A 90 -19.81 5.20 -8.71
C ILE A 90 -19.91 4.29 -7.49
N ALA A 91 -18.79 4.08 -6.77
CA ALA A 91 -18.77 3.21 -5.59
C ALA A 91 -19.62 3.76 -4.43
N GLY A 92 -19.67 5.09 -4.26
CA GLY A 92 -20.41 5.73 -3.18
C GLY A 92 -21.91 5.92 -3.47
N ALA A 93 -22.32 5.86 -4.75
CA ALA A 93 -23.72 6.03 -5.16
C ALA A 93 -24.51 4.72 -5.19
N SER A 94 -23.89 3.57 -4.91
CA SER A 94 -24.53 2.26 -5.03
C SER A 94 -24.41 1.44 -3.74
N ASP A 95 -25.46 0.65 -3.47
CA ASP A 95 -25.54 -0.38 -2.45
C ASP A 95 -25.32 -1.81 -2.99
N GLN A 96 -24.94 -1.94 -4.27
CA GLN A 96 -24.66 -3.20 -4.92
C GLN A 96 -23.15 -3.41 -5.10
N ILE A 97 -22.67 -4.60 -4.75
CA ILE A 97 -21.24 -4.91 -4.75
C ILE A 97 -20.60 -4.79 -6.14
N GLU A 98 -21.35 -5.08 -7.21
CA GLU A 98 -20.90 -5.02 -8.60
C GLU A 98 -20.48 -3.59 -9.01
N TYR A 99 -21.28 -2.60 -8.65
CA TYR A 99 -20.94 -1.19 -8.91
C TYR A 99 -19.79 -0.70 -8.01
N ILE A 100 -19.70 -1.20 -6.78
CA ILE A 100 -18.54 -0.92 -5.92
C ILE A 100 -17.28 -1.51 -6.54
N ILE A 101 -17.31 -2.76 -7.04
CA ILE A 101 -16.18 -3.37 -7.76
C ILE A 101 -15.81 -2.53 -8.99
N LEU A 102 -16.78 -2.11 -9.80
CA LEU A 102 -16.52 -1.26 -10.96
C LEU A 102 -15.89 0.07 -10.56
N GLY A 103 -16.44 0.74 -9.56
CA GLY A 103 -15.91 1.99 -9.04
C GLY A 103 -14.47 1.83 -8.54
N ARG A 104 -14.18 0.75 -7.82
CA ARG A 104 -12.83 0.41 -7.34
C ARG A 104 -11.86 0.12 -8.50
N ALA A 105 -12.31 -0.57 -9.55
CA ALA A 105 -11.51 -0.79 -10.75
C ALA A 105 -11.15 0.53 -11.45
N ILE A 106 -12.11 1.44 -11.58
CA ILE A 106 -11.90 2.77 -12.16
C ILE A 106 -10.97 3.61 -11.28
N GLN A 107 -11.13 3.59 -9.94
CA GLN A 107 -10.21 4.25 -9.01
C GLN A 107 -8.77 3.79 -9.20
N GLY A 108 -8.53 2.47 -9.27
CA GLY A 108 -7.20 1.89 -9.47
C GLY A 108 -6.61 2.24 -10.84
N SER A 109 -7.46 2.41 -11.87
CA SER A 109 -7.03 2.83 -13.22
C SER A 109 -6.39 4.22 -13.22
N GLY A 110 -6.67 5.07 -12.23
CA GLY A 110 -5.96 6.33 -12.02
C GLY A 110 -4.56 6.15 -11.43
N ALA A 111 -3.71 5.35 -12.03
CA ALA A 111 -2.42 4.87 -11.53
C ALA A 111 -1.29 5.93 -11.55
N ILE A 112 -1.47 7.06 -10.84
CA ILE A 112 -0.55 8.21 -10.88
C ILE A 112 0.70 8.09 -10.01
N SER A 113 0.90 7.01 -9.25
CA SER A 113 2.04 6.89 -8.33
C SER A 113 3.38 7.03 -9.04
N ALA A 114 3.54 6.38 -10.21
CA ALA A 114 4.74 6.50 -11.02
C ALA A 114 4.92 7.94 -11.56
N VAL A 115 3.82 8.60 -11.95
CA VAL A 115 3.82 9.97 -12.45
C VAL A 115 4.26 10.96 -11.36
N LEU A 116 3.71 10.82 -10.15
CA LEU A 116 4.09 11.65 -9.00
C LEU A 116 5.56 11.49 -8.62
N THR A 117 6.05 10.25 -8.63
CA THR A 117 7.47 9.94 -8.37
C THR A 117 8.38 10.53 -9.45
N ALA A 118 8.00 10.43 -10.73
CA ALA A 118 8.74 11.03 -11.83
C ALA A 118 8.74 12.57 -11.72
N TYR A 119 7.58 13.16 -11.43
CA TYR A 119 7.47 14.61 -11.27
C TYR A 119 8.32 15.12 -10.09
N LEU A 120 8.33 14.39 -8.97
CA LEU A 120 9.21 14.71 -7.83
C LEU A 120 10.69 14.70 -8.26
N SER A 121 11.08 13.70 -9.04
CA SER A 121 12.45 13.59 -9.56
C SER A 121 12.82 14.73 -10.52
N ASP A 122 11.85 15.23 -11.29
CA ASP A 122 12.04 16.34 -12.21
C ASP A 122 12.17 17.70 -11.47
N LEU A 123 11.56 17.80 -10.27
CA LEU A 123 11.56 19.02 -9.43
C LEU A 123 12.67 19.06 -8.38
N THR A 124 13.48 18.01 -8.26
CA THR A 124 14.53 17.87 -7.23
C THR A 124 15.89 17.56 -7.85
N THR A 125 16.93 18.14 -7.27
CA THR A 125 18.31 17.81 -7.68
C THR A 125 18.67 16.36 -7.34
N PRO A 126 19.57 15.70 -8.07
CA PRO A 126 19.97 14.31 -7.80
C PRO A 126 20.40 14.05 -6.36
N THR A 127 21.08 15.02 -5.74
CA THR A 127 21.55 14.93 -4.34
C THR A 127 20.40 14.99 -3.32
N GLN A 128 19.25 15.57 -3.66
CA GLN A 128 18.11 15.74 -2.77
C GLN A 128 16.98 14.71 -3.00
N ARG A 129 17.03 13.96 -4.11
CA ARG A 129 15.98 12.99 -4.47
C ARG A 129 15.70 11.97 -3.38
N THR A 130 16.74 11.40 -2.79
CA THR A 130 16.58 10.41 -1.70
C THR A 130 15.82 10.99 -0.51
N LYS A 131 16.14 12.23 -0.13
CA LYS A 131 15.45 12.93 0.97
C LYS A 131 13.99 13.22 0.61
N SER A 132 13.72 13.65 -0.62
CA SER A 132 12.36 13.90 -1.10
C SER A 132 11.52 12.63 -1.15
N MET A 133 12.08 11.51 -1.62
CA MET A 133 11.41 10.21 -1.60
C MET A 133 11.14 9.72 -0.17
N ALA A 134 12.03 10.01 0.78
CA ALA A 134 11.79 9.69 2.19
C ALA A 134 10.60 10.48 2.77
N ILE A 135 10.44 11.76 2.40
CA ILE A 135 9.28 12.57 2.80
C ILE A 135 7.97 11.98 2.23
N VAL A 136 7.97 11.55 0.97
CA VAL A 136 6.81 10.87 0.37
C VAL A 136 6.52 9.55 1.10
N GLY A 137 7.54 8.73 1.36
CA GLY A 137 7.38 7.49 2.13
C GLY A 137 6.81 7.74 3.52
N ALA A 138 7.30 8.74 4.24
CA ALA A 138 6.77 9.13 5.55
C ALA A 138 5.30 9.60 5.46
N SER A 139 4.92 10.32 4.40
CA SER A 139 3.53 10.73 4.18
C SER A 139 2.60 9.53 3.95
N ILE A 140 3.06 8.50 3.25
CA ILE A 140 2.30 7.26 3.03
C ILE A 140 2.08 6.53 4.36
N GLY A 141 3.14 6.37 5.17
CA GLY A 141 3.05 5.73 6.49
C GLY A 141 2.12 6.48 7.44
N LEU A 142 2.21 7.82 7.48
CA LEU A 142 1.30 8.66 8.26
C LEU A 142 -0.15 8.52 7.77
N THR A 143 -0.35 8.49 6.46
CA THR A 143 -1.68 8.31 5.87
C THR A 143 -2.28 6.94 6.21
N PHE A 144 -1.48 5.88 6.21
CA PHE A 144 -1.92 4.56 6.64
C PHE A 144 -2.38 4.56 8.10
N LEU A 145 -1.57 5.12 9.00
CA LEU A 145 -1.92 5.29 10.42
C LEU A 145 -3.24 6.05 10.59
N LEU A 146 -3.35 7.22 9.93
CA LEU A 146 -4.55 8.05 10.01
C LEU A 146 -5.78 7.32 9.44
N SER A 147 -5.61 6.55 8.38
CA SER A 147 -6.69 5.76 7.78
C SER A 147 -7.26 4.72 8.74
N LEU A 148 -6.41 3.97 9.44
CA LEU A 148 -6.87 2.95 10.39
C LEU A 148 -7.60 3.54 11.60
N ILE A 149 -7.22 4.75 12.01
CA ILE A 149 -7.86 5.46 13.12
C ILE A 149 -9.18 6.12 12.68
N LEU A 150 -9.14 6.82 11.54
CA LEU A 150 -10.29 7.62 11.10
C LEU A 150 -11.40 6.77 10.45
N ALA A 151 -11.07 5.62 9.85
CA ALA A 151 -12.03 4.81 9.13
C ALA A 151 -13.24 4.37 9.99
N PRO A 152 -13.06 3.78 11.19
CA PRO A 152 -14.18 3.40 12.03
C PRO A 152 -15.01 4.61 12.49
N VAL A 153 -14.34 5.74 12.80
CA VAL A 153 -14.99 6.98 13.24
C VAL A 153 -15.82 7.59 12.10
N LEU A 154 -15.25 7.68 10.91
CA LEU A 154 -15.95 8.23 9.74
C LEU A 154 -17.06 7.29 9.27
N ASN A 155 -16.84 5.98 9.31
CA ASN A 155 -17.89 5.01 9.00
C ASN A 155 -19.11 5.17 9.91
N HIS A 156 -18.90 5.41 11.21
CA HIS A 156 -20.00 5.66 12.14
C HIS A 156 -20.78 6.97 11.82
N LYS A 157 -20.07 8.01 11.32
CA LYS A 157 -20.70 9.33 11.08
C LYS A 157 -21.35 9.47 9.72
N ILE A 158 -20.69 8.99 8.67
CA ILE A 158 -21.10 9.23 7.26
C ILE A 158 -21.24 7.93 6.45
N GLY A 159 -20.95 6.78 7.05
CA GLY A 159 -20.99 5.48 6.37
C GLY A 159 -19.91 5.33 5.28
N VAL A 160 -19.78 4.12 4.73
CA VAL A 160 -18.85 3.85 3.62
C VAL A 160 -19.22 4.64 2.36
N PRO A 161 -20.51 4.80 1.97
CA PRO A 161 -20.89 5.67 0.87
C PRO A 161 -20.39 7.11 1.06
N GLY A 162 -20.57 7.69 2.25
CA GLY A 162 -20.07 9.02 2.58
C GLY A 162 -18.54 9.13 2.54
N ILE A 163 -17.84 8.05 2.91
CA ILE A 163 -16.37 7.99 2.79
C ILE A 163 -15.96 8.03 1.31
N PHE A 164 -16.64 7.31 0.41
CA PHE A 164 -16.36 7.40 -1.02
C PHE A 164 -16.62 8.81 -1.58
N MET A 165 -17.69 9.48 -1.16
CA MET A 165 -17.94 10.88 -1.54
C MET A 165 -16.87 11.83 -1.02
N MET A 166 -16.41 11.63 0.21
CA MET A 166 -15.28 12.38 0.79
C MET A 166 -13.99 12.17 -0.01
N ILE A 167 -13.70 10.93 -0.42
CA ILE A 167 -12.54 10.60 -1.25
C ILE A 167 -12.64 11.32 -2.61
N ALA A 168 -13.82 11.38 -3.23
CA ALA A 168 -14.04 12.14 -4.46
C ALA A 168 -13.73 13.62 -4.26
N LEU A 169 -14.25 14.23 -3.20
CA LEU A 169 -14.00 15.63 -2.85
C LEU A 169 -12.52 15.91 -2.61
N LEU A 170 -11.83 15.07 -1.85
CA LEU A 170 -10.39 15.17 -1.60
C LEU A 170 -9.58 15.05 -2.90
N SER A 171 -10.02 14.24 -3.85
CA SER A 171 -9.36 14.09 -5.16
C SER A 171 -9.54 15.35 -6.02
N VAL A 172 -10.72 15.98 -5.99
CA VAL A 172 -10.95 17.29 -6.62
C VAL A 172 -10.05 18.35 -5.97
N LEU A 173 -9.96 18.38 -4.65
CA LEU A 173 -9.05 19.27 -3.92
C LEU A 173 -7.59 19.04 -4.34
N ALA A 174 -7.17 17.77 -4.49
CA ALA A 174 -5.83 17.45 -4.99
C ALA A 174 -5.59 18.00 -6.41
N MET A 175 -6.60 17.98 -7.30
CA MET A 175 -6.50 18.59 -8.63
C MET A 175 -6.27 20.12 -8.53
N PHE A 176 -6.97 20.83 -7.64
CA PHE A 176 -6.74 22.24 -7.38
C PHE A 176 -5.33 22.50 -6.82
N ILE A 177 -4.88 21.69 -5.87
CA ILE A 177 -3.52 21.80 -5.31
C ILE A 177 -2.46 21.66 -6.42
N VAL A 178 -2.60 20.66 -7.30
CA VAL A 178 -1.69 20.46 -8.44
C VAL A 178 -1.74 21.66 -9.39
N ARG A 179 -2.92 22.23 -9.66
CA ARG A 179 -3.10 23.36 -10.59
C ARG A 179 -2.35 24.62 -10.12
N PHE A 180 -2.53 24.98 -8.86
CA PHE A 180 -2.13 26.28 -8.37
C PHE A 180 -0.76 26.30 -7.69
N PHE A 181 -0.30 25.17 -7.14
CA PHE A 181 0.89 25.15 -6.30
C PHE A 181 2.10 24.41 -6.91
N LEU A 182 1.92 23.62 -7.97
CA LEU A 182 3.03 22.99 -8.67
C LEU A 182 3.42 23.79 -9.92
N PRO A 183 4.73 23.94 -10.21
CA PRO A 183 5.20 24.62 -11.40
C PRO A 183 4.85 23.82 -12.67
N GLU A 184 4.69 24.50 -13.79
CA GLU A 184 4.64 23.84 -15.10
C GLU A 184 6.07 23.53 -15.55
N LEU A 185 6.34 22.27 -15.87
CA LEU A 185 7.61 21.89 -16.47
C LEU A 185 7.44 21.93 -17.99
N THR A 186 8.29 22.70 -18.65
CA THR A 186 8.44 22.59 -20.11
C THR A 186 9.13 21.26 -20.42
N ILE A 187 8.34 20.21 -20.64
CA ILE A 187 8.86 18.90 -20.95
C ILE A 187 9.42 18.96 -22.39
N LYS A 188 10.74 18.85 -22.50
CA LYS A 188 11.32 18.38 -23.76
C LYS A 188 10.97 16.90 -23.85
N PRO A 189 10.21 16.46 -24.87
CA PRO A 189 9.89 15.04 -25.03
C PRO A 189 11.21 14.28 -25.02
N LYS A 190 11.47 13.56 -23.96
CA LYS A 190 12.54 12.56 -23.98
C LYS A 190 12.01 11.45 -24.87
N SER A 191 12.53 11.36 -26.08
CA SER A 191 12.27 10.28 -27.02
C SER A 191 12.86 8.93 -26.58
N GLN A 192 13.14 8.75 -25.33
CA GLN A 192 13.57 7.47 -24.80
C GLN A 192 12.32 6.64 -24.50
N LEU A 193 11.90 5.87 -25.51
CA LEU A 193 11.19 4.61 -25.29
C LEU A 193 11.84 3.93 -24.08
N ILE A 194 11.02 3.29 -23.24
CA ILE A 194 11.53 2.43 -22.15
C ILE A 194 12.70 1.64 -22.75
N ASP A 195 13.89 1.85 -22.21
CA ASP A 195 15.02 1.03 -22.61
C ASP A 195 14.69 -0.43 -22.24
N LYS A 196 14.31 -1.20 -23.26
CA LYS A 196 13.94 -2.61 -23.10
C LYS A 196 15.05 -3.41 -22.44
N ALA A 197 16.31 -3.01 -22.62
CA ALA A 197 17.45 -3.64 -21.99
C ALA A 197 17.50 -3.31 -20.50
N ALA A 198 17.30 -2.06 -20.12
CA ALA A 198 17.20 -1.64 -18.71
C ALA A 198 16.02 -2.32 -17.99
N PHE A 199 14.84 -2.39 -18.64
CA PHE A 199 13.68 -3.09 -18.07
C PHE A 199 13.98 -4.58 -17.87
N LYS A 200 14.56 -5.25 -18.89
CA LYS A 200 14.96 -6.65 -18.81
C LYS A 200 16.00 -6.89 -17.71
N ASN A 201 16.98 -5.99 -17.58
CA ASN A 201 18.01 -6.09 -16.56
C ASN A 201 17.43 -6.01 -15.15
N ILE A 202 16.54 -5.05 -14.86
CA ILE A 202 15.88 -4.94 -13.56
C ILE A 202 14.97 -6.13 -13.29
N PHE A 203 14.20 -6.55 -14.30
CA PHE A 203 13.27 -7.65 -14.16
C PHE A 203 13.96 -9.02 -13.99
N LEU A 204 15.18 -9.22 -14.47
CA LEU A 204 15.92 -10.47 -14.33
C LEU A 204 16.86 -10.49 -13.11
N ARG A 205 17.05 -9.37 -12.42
CA ARG A 205 17.93 -9.32 -11.24
C ARG A 205 17.27 -10.02 -10.05
N PHE A 206 17.84 -11.14 -9.66
CA PHE A 206 17.30 -11.97 -8.58
C PHE A 206 17.20 -11.23 -7.23
N ASP A 207 18.18 -10.37 -6.90
CA ASP A 207 18.18 -9.54 -5.70
C ASP A 207 17.01 -8.55 -5.63
N LEU A 208 16.60 -7.97 -6.78
CA LEU A 208 15.41 -7.12 -6.87
C LEU A 208 14.12 -7.96 -6.86
N GLN A 209 14.12 -9.13 -7.51
CA GLN A 209 12.93 -10.00 -7.55
C GLN A 209 12.55 -10.52 -6.15
N GLN A 210 13.53 -10.80 -5.28
CA GLN A 210 13.27 -11.16 -3.89
C GLN A 210 12.52 -10.05 -3.13
N LEU A 211 12.89 -8.77 -3.36
CA LEU A 211 12.26 -7.62 -2.73
C LEU A 211 10.88 -7.34 -3.34
N ASN A 212 10.73 -7.52 -4.66
CA ASN A 212 9.46 -7.39 -5.35
C ASN A 212 8.46 -8.47 -4.90
N PHE A 213 8.92 -9.71 -4.75
CA PHE A 213 8.09 -10.77 -4.16
C PHE A 213 7.77 -10.49 -2.70
N GLY A 214 8.70 -9.88 -1.97
CA GLY A 214 8.50 -9.50 -0.58
C GLY A 214 7.37 -8.50 -0.39
N ILE A 215 7.37 -7.41 -1.15
CA ILE A 215 6.29 -6.42 -1.04
C ILE A 215 4.95 -6.97 -1.54
N PHE A 216 4.96 -7.82 -2.56
CA PHE A 216 3.79 -8.56 -3.01
C PHE A 216 3.22 -9.43 -1.88
N ALA A 217 4.03 -10.26 -1.22
CA ALA A 217 3.62 -11.13 -0.12
C ALA A 217 3.11 -10.33 1.09
N LEU A 218 3.82 -9.24 1.45
CA LEU A 218 3.48 -8.38 2.57
C LEU A 218 2.07 -7.78 2.41
N HIS A 219 1.76 -7.24 1.22
CA HIS A 219 0.46 -6.63 0.97
C HIS A 219 -0.64 -7.67 0.69
N ALA A 220 -0.30 -8.82 0.13
CA ALA A 220 -1.26 -9.93 0.01
C ALA A 220 -1.73 -10.38 1.40
N CYS A 221 -0.81 -10.58 2.35
CA CYS A 221 -1.15 -10.93 3.72
C CYS A 221 -1.93 -9.80 4.43
N GLN A 222 -1.57 -8.54 4.20
CA GLN A 222 -2.26 -7.40 4.79
C GLN A 222 -3.74 -7.35 4.36
N ILE A 223 -4.01 -7.42 3.07
CA ILE A 223 -5.38 -7.38 2.56
C ILE A 223 -6.18 -8.58 3.02
N ALA A 224 -5.61 -9.79 2.94
CA ALA A 224 -6.24 -11.01 3.40
C ALA A 224 -6.60 -10.95 4.90
N MET A 225 -5.70 -10.43 5.74
CA MET A 225 -5.94 -10.21 7.16
C MET A 225 -7.09 -9.22 7.40
N PHE A 226 -7.11 -8.07 6.72
CA PHE A 226 -8.16 -7.06 6.90
C PHE A 226 -9.55 -7.51 6.42
N MET A 227 -9.64 -8.57 5.65
CA MET A 227 -10.94 -9.21 5.36
C MET A 227 -11.53 -9.97 6.55
N ILE A 228 -10.72 -10.37 7.53
CA ILE A 228 -11.11 -11.26 8.63
C ILE A 228 -11.08 -10.56 9.98
N VAL A 229 -10.01 -9.82 10.26
CA VAL A 229 -9.77 -9.22 11.58
C VAL A 229 -10.91 -8.33 12.09
N PRO A 230 -11.59 -7.49 11.27
CA PRO A 230 -12.73 -6.72 11.74
C PRO A 230 -13.86 -7.60 12.28
N PHE A 231 -14.09 -8.79 11.70
CA PHE A 231 -15.07 -9.76 12.20
C PHE A 231 -14.62 -10.41 13.50
N TYR A 232 -13.32 -10.73 13.65
CA TYR A 232 -12.78 -11.24 14.91
C TYR A 232 -12.96 -10.23 16.05
N LEU A 233 -12.69 -8.95 15.82
CA LEU A 233 -12.88 -7.89 16.81
C LEU A 233 -14.34 -7.74 17.22
N ILE A 234 -15.30 -7.94 16.29
CA ILE A 234 -16.73 -7.86 16.59
C ILE A 234 -17.19 -9.13 17.31
N ASN A 235 -16.93 -10.30 16.73
CA ASN A 235 -17.58 -11.56 17.15
C ASN A 235 -16.91 -12.19 18.37
N GLN A 236 -15.58 -12.20 18.45
CA GLN A 236 -14.80 -12.77 19.54
C GLN A 236 -14.33 -11.72 20.54
N GLY A 237 -13.98 -10.52 20.02
CA GLY A 237 -13.52 -9.42 20.85
C GLY A 237 -14.64 -8.61 21.53
N GLY A 238 -15.87 -8.71 21.05
CA GLY A 238 -17.01 -7.93 21.55
C GLY A 238 -16.86 -6.42 21.30
N ILE A 239 -16.04 -6.00 20.34
CA ILE A 239 -15.75 -4.59 20.05
C ILE A 239 -16.55 -4.14 18.84
N GLU A 240 -17.43 -3.19 19.01
CA GLU A 240 -18.17 -2.60 17.89
C GLU A 240 -17.22 -1.97 16.84
N LEU A 241 -17.60 -2.03 15.55
CA LEU A 241 -16.82 -1.50 14.46
C LEU A 241 -16.43 -0.02 14.68
N SER A 242 -17.31 0.79 15.24
CA SER A 242 -17.09 2.20 15.59
C SER A 242 -15.94 2.42 16.57
N ALA A 243 -15.64 1.43 17.41
CA ALA A 243 -14.62 1.46 18.46
C ALA A 243 -13.29 0.82 18.04
N HIS A 244 -13.18 0.23 16.85
CA HIS A 244 -11.95 -0.42 16.38
C HIS A 244 -10.72 0.49 16.37
N TRP A 245 -10.90 1.80 16.23
CA TRP A 245 -9.79 2.75 16.35
C TRP A 245 -9.08 2.69 17.71
N LYS A 246 -9.81 2.34 18.80
CA LYS A 246 -9.25 2.15 20.16
C LYS A 246 -8.31 0.95 20.24
N ILE A 247 -8.41 0.04 19.27
CA ILE A 247 -7.55 -1.13 19.09
C ILE A 247 -6.38 -0.80 18.16
N TYR A 248 -6.66 -0.28 16.97
CA TYR A 248 -5.61 -0.03 15.98
C TYR A 248 -4.62 1.04 16.43
N PHE A 249 -5.08 2.12 17.08
CA PHE A 249 -4.20 3.22 17.50
C PHE A 249 -3.11 2.77 18.49
N PRO A 250 -3.43 2.14 19.66
CA PRO A 250 -2.38 1.69 20.57
C PRO A 250 -1.46 0.64 19.96
N ILE A 251 -1.99 -0.30 19.19
CA ILE A 251 -1.19 -1.35 18.53
C ILE A 251 -0.17 -0.73 17.58
N LEU A 252 -0.59 0.23 16.75
CA LEU A 252 0.32 0.93 15.85
C LEU A 252 1.37 1.75 16.62
N MET A 253 0.96 2.44 17.67
CA MET A 253 1.90 3.19 18.53
C MET A 253 2.93 2.28 19.18
N ILE A 254 2.51 1.15 19.75
CA ILE A 254 3.41 0.14 20.32
C ILE A 254 4.37 -0.38 19.24
N SER A 255 3.85 -0.71 18.06
CA SER A 255 4.69 -1.22 16.99
C SER A 255 5.74 -0.19 16.53
N PHE A 256 5.38 1.10 16.41
CA PHE A 256 6.34 2.16 16.07
C PHE A 256 7.39 2.38 17.16
N VAL A 257 6.98 2.39 18.43
CA VAL A 257 7.91 2.51 19.57
C VAL A 257 8.94 1.37 19.57
N ILE A 258 8.52 0.15 19.22
CA ILE A 258 9.41 -1.01 19.14
C ILE A 258 10.31 -0.93 17.91
N ILE A 259 9.77 -0.56 16.75
CA ILE A 259 10.48 -0.65 15.47
C ILE A 259 11.49 0.46 15.27
N PHE A 260 11.21 1.68 15.75
CA PHE A 260 12.11 2.81 15.57
C PHE A 260 13.52 2.54 16.12
N PRO A 261 13.70 2.08 17.37
CA PRO A 261 15.01 1.67 17.89
C PRO A 261 15.61 0.50 17.12
N ILE A 262 14.79 -0.48 16.72
CA ILE A 262 15.28 -1.67 15.99
C ILE A 262 15.87 -1.25 14.64
N ILE A 263 15.26 -0.34 13.87
CA ILE A 263 15.82 0.16 12.61
C ILE A 263 17.19 0.80 12.86
N ILE A 264 17.30 1.70 13.84
CA ILE A 264 18.56 2.40 14.17
C ILE A 264 19.66 1.41 14.57
N ILE A 265 19.33 0.47 15.47
CA ILE A 265 20.28 -0.55 15.95
C ILE A 265 20.69 -1.47 14.81
N THR A 266 19.76 -1.88 13.95
CA THR A 266 20.01 -2.75 12.81
C THR A 266 20.96 -2.10 11.81
N GLU A 267 20.79 -0.83 11.49
CA GLU A 267 21.69 -0.09 10.61
C GLU A 267 23.08 0.08 11.25
N LYS A 268 23.13 0.49 12.52
CA LYS A 268 24.38 0.68 13.26
C LYS A 268 25.21 -0.62 13.38
N LEU A 269 24.53 -1.74 13.65
CA LEU A 269 25.19 -3.05 13.80
C LEU A 269 25.38 -3.78 12.46
N ARG A 270 24.94 -3.22 11.33
CA ARG A 270 24.99 -3.84 9.99
C ARG A 270 24.31 -5.21 9.92
N LYS A 271 23.26 -5.44 10.72
CA LYS A 271 22.51 -6.70 10.82
C LYS A 271 21.19 -6.69 10.01
N THR A 272 21.10 -5.89 8.95
CA THR A 272 19.89 -5.72 8.15
C THR A 272 19.31 -7.04 7.67
N LYS A 273 20.12 -7.98 7.17
CA LYS A 273 19.64 -9.30 6.73
C LYS A 273 19.01 -10.09 7.86
N THR A 274 19.66 -10.16 9.02
CA THR A 274 19.15 -10.92 10.17
C THR A 274 17.81 -10.37 10.65
N THR A 275 17.73 -9.04 10.84
CA THR A 275 16.47 -8.40 11.28
C THR A 275 15.37 -8.53 10.24
N PHE A 276 15.70 -8.46 8.95
CA PHE A 276 14.77 -8.68 7.85
C PHE A 276 14.17 -10.10 7.90
N LEU A 277 15.00 -11.13 8.04
CA LEU A 277 14.54 -12.53 8.16
C LEU A 277 13.71 -12.75 9.43
N LEU A 278 14.14 -12.18 10.56
CA LEU A 278 13.36 -12.25 11.82
C LEU A 278 11.99 -11.60 11.65
N SER A 279 11.89 -10.50 10.93
CA SER A 279 10.60 -9.83 10.70
C SER A 279 9.65 -10.67 9.84
N ILE A 280 10.16 -11.47 8.88
CA ILE A 280 9.32 -12.43 8.15
C ILE A 280 8.85 -13.54 9.08
N ILE A 281 9.71 -14.04 9.96
CA ILE A 281 9.33 -15.06 10.97
C ILE A 281 8.26 -14.49 11.91
N ILE A 282 8.38 -13.24 12.34
CA ILE A 282 7.39 -12.55 13.18
C ILE A 282 6.03 -12.47 12.45
N LEU A 283 6.03 -12.20 11.13
CA LEU A 283 4.79 -12.22 10.34
C LEU A 283 4.18 -13.63 10.26
N ILE A 284 5.00 -14.68 10.07
CA ILE A 284 4.53 -16.07 10.09
C ILE A 284 3.94 -16.42 11.45
N LEU A 285 4.61 -16.02 12.53
CA LEU A 285 4.11 -16.21 13.89
C LEU A 285 2.76 -15.51 14.09
N ALA A 286 2.60 -14.28 13.58
CA ALA A 286 1.32 -13.57 13.66
C ALA A 286 0.17 -14.36 12.99
N GLN A 287 0.42 -15.02 11.85
CA GLN A 287 -0.60 -15.85 11.19
C GLN A 287 -0.97 -17.08 12.05
N PHE A 288 0.01 -17.72 12.68
CA PHE A 288 -0.27 -18.81 13.62
C PHE A 288 -1.07 -18.32 14.83
N LEU A 289 -0.76 -17.15 15.38
CA LEU A 289 -1.53 -16.55 16.47
C LEU A 289 -2.99 -16.27 16.04
N PHE A 290 -3.24 -15.81 14.81
CA PHE A 290 -4.59 -15.68 14.30
C PHE A 290 -5.35 -17.00 14.19
N ILE A 291 -4.70 -18.10 13.84
CA ILE A 291 -5.33 -19.42 13.76
C ILE A 291 -5.65 -19.97 15.15
N PHE A 292 -4.69 -19.92 16.08
CA PHE A 292 -4.79 -20.65 17.33
C PHE A 292 -5.25 -19.84 18.54
N MET A 293 -5.12 -18.50 18.51
CA MET A 293 -5.37 -17.64 19.67
C MET A 293 -6.44 -16.56 19.45
N SER A 294 -7.10 -16.51 18.30
CA SER A 294 -8.14 -15.50 18.04
C SER A 294 -9.52 -15.81 18.64
N GLN A 295 -9.57 -16.66 19.67
CA GLN A 295 -10.81 -17.04 20.35
C GLN A 295 -11.31 -15.95 21.31
N ASP A 296 -10.44 -15.05 21.72
CA ASP A 296 -10.74 -13.94 22.60
C ASP A 296 -10.01 -12.65 22.16
N LEU A 297 -10.34 -11.54 22.83
CA LEU A 297 -9.75 -10.23 22.53
C LEU A 297 -8.24 -10.22 22.75
N PHE A 298 -7.72 -10.89 23.79
CA PHE A 298 -6.29 -10.88 24.09
C PHE A 298 -5.47 -11.52 22.97
N GLY A 299 -5.89 -12.68 22.49
CA GLY A 299 -5.24 -13.37 21.39
C GLY A 299 -5.26 -12.56 20.09
N ILE A 300 -6.39 -11.89 19.78
CA ILE A 300 -6.51 -10.99 18.63
C ILE A 300 -5.54 -9.80 18.74
N LEU A 301 -5.46 -9.18 19.92
CA LEU A 301 -4.53 -8.05 20.16
C LEU A 301 -3.06 -8.48 20.03
N LEU A 302 -2.72 -9.67 20.55
CA LEU A 302 -1.38 -10.23 20.43
C LEU A 302 -1.00 -10.51 18.98
N ALA A 303 -1.90 -11.14 18.22
CA ALA A 303 -1.70 -11.44 16.80
C ALA A 303 -1.54 -10.17 15.96
N LEU A 304 -2.41 -9.17 16.17
CA LEU A 304 -2.34 -7.86 15.50
C LEU A 304 -1.04 -7.12 15.84
N THR A 305 -0.65 -7.07 17.12
CA THR A 305 0.58 -6.40 17.54
C THR A 305 1.80 -7.06 16.90
N THR A 306 1.85 -8.40 16.93
CA THR A 306 2.91 -9.18 16.29
C THR A 306 2.96 -8.92 14.79
N PHE A 307 1.80 -8.91 14.11
CA PHE A 307 1.72 -8.59 12.69
C PHE A 307 2.29 -7.20 12.37
N PHE A 308 1.84 -6.15 13.07
CA PHE A 308 2.27 -4.79 12.78
C PHE A 308 3.74 -4.53 13.14
N ILE A 309 4.33 -5.24 14.10
CA ILE A 309 5.77 -5.19 14.34
C ILE A 309 6.54 -5.69 13.11
N GLY A 310 6.23 -6.89 12.60
CA GLY A 310 6.89 -7.41 11.39
C GLY A 310 6.61 -6.55 10.16
N PHE A 311 5.33 -6.19 9.95
CA PHE A 311 4.88 -5.40 8.80
C PHE A 311 5.57 -4.05 8.69
N ASN A 312 5.54 -3.24 9.74
CA ASN A 312 6.08 -1.88 9.70
C ASN A 312 7.61 -1.87 9.52
N PHE A 313 8.34 -2.84 10.07
CA PHE A 313 9.79 -2.97 9.82
C PHE A 313 10.06 -3.27 8.34
N LEU A 314 9.36 -4.24 7.77
CA LEU A 314 9.55 -4.65 6.38
C LEU A 314 9.10 -3.55 5.41
N GLU A 315 7.98 -2.90 5.69
CA GLU A 315 7.47 -1.77 4.89
C GLU A 315 8.46 -0.60 4.82
N ALA A 316 9.14 -0.29 5.94
CA ALA A 316 10.18 0.74 5.97
C ALA A 316 11.48 0.29 5.28
N THR A 317 11.84 -0.98 5.38
CA THR A 317 13.14 -1.51 4.94
C THR A 317 13.15 -1.86 3.45
N LEU A 318 12.07 -2.44 2.91
CA LEU A 318 11.99 -2.91 1.53
C LEU A 318 12.29 -1.82 0.49
N PRO A 319 11.62 -0.64 0.48
CA PRO A 319 11.89 0.38 -0.53
C PRO A 319 13.31 0.96 -0.39
N SER A 320 13.84 1.03 0.83
CA SER A 320 15.23 1.42 1.08
C SER A 320 16.22 0.45 0.45
N LEU A 321 15.99 -0.87 0.58
CA LEU A 321 16.82 -1.90 -0.04
C LEU A 321 16.73 -1.85 -1.57
N VAL A 322 15.54 -1.72 -2.14
CA VAL A 322 15.36 -1.55 -3.60
C VAL A 322 16.18 -0.37 -4.09
N SER A 323 16.09 0.78 -3.43
CA SER A 323 16.86 1.99 -3.79
C SER A 323 18.36 1.84 -3.64
N LYS A 324 18.85 1.00 -2.70
CA LYS A 324 20.28 0.72 -2.48
C LYS A 324 20.85 -0.29 -3.50
N ILE A 325 20.03 -1.23 -3.96
CA ILE A 325 20.44 -2.31 -4.86
C ILE A 325 20.33 -1.89 -6.33
N ALA A 326 19.31 -1.12 -6.67
CA ALA A 326 19.09 -0.67 -8.03
C ALA A 326 20.21 0.26 -8.53
N PRO A 327 20.64 0.16 -9.81
CA PRO A 327 21.58 1.10 -10.41
C PRO A 327 21.05 2.54 -10.30
N ASP A 328 21.95 3.52 -10.11
CA ASP A 328 21.58 4.91 -9.84
C ASP A 328 20.64 5.52 -10.90
N TYR A 329 20.86 5.17 -12.17
CA TYR A 329 20.06 5.65 -13.30
C TYR A 329 18.75 4.86 -13.52
N GLU A 330 18.58 3.70 -12.86
CA GLU A 330 17.40 2.82 -12.99
C GLU A 330 16.52 2.78 -11.72
N LYS A 331 16.87 3.53 -10.66
CA LYS A 331 16.14 3.51 -9.37
C LYS A 331 14.63 3.78 -9.55
N GLY A 332 14.27 4.72 -10.41
CA GLY A 332 12.87 5.03 -10.70
C GLY A 332 12.11 3.85 -11.29
N LEU A 333 12.75 3.15 -12.24
CA LEU A 333 12.18 1.95 -12.87
C LEU A 333 12.07 0.79 -11.87
N ALA A 334 13.10 0.57 -11.05
CA ALA A 334 13.09 -0.47 -10.02
C ALA A 334 11.98 -0.24 -8.98
N LEU A 335 11.78 1.00 -8.51
CA LEU A 335 10.68 1.37 -7.63
C LEU A 335 9.32 1.27 -8.34
N GLY A 336 9.25 1.51 -9.64
CA GLY A 336 8.05 1.30 -10.45
C GLY A 336 7.63 -0.18 -10.47
N VAL A 337 8.57 -1.10 -10.72
CA VAL A 337 8.32 -2.55 -10.68
C VAL A 337 7.94 -3.00 -9.26
N TYR A 338 8.63 -2.49 -8.25
CA TYR A 338 8.32 -2.74 -6.84
C TYR A 338 6.88 -2.33 -6.48
N ASN A 339 6.45 -1.12 -6.84
CA ASN A 339 5.10 -0.64 -6.58
C ASN A 339 4.03 -1.41 -7.39
N THR A 340 4.38 -1.88 -8.60
CA THR A 340 3.52 -2.77 -9.39
C THR A 340 3.32 -4.11 -8.68
N SER A 341 4.40 -4.68 -8.13
CA SER A 341 4.36 -5.92 -7.33
C SER A 341 3.52 -5.74 -6.06
N GLN A 342 3.65 -4.60 -5.37
CA GLN A 342 2.81 -4.22 -4.25
C GLN A 342 1.32 -4.24 -4.62
N SER A 343 0.97 -3.55 -5.70
CA SER A 343 -0.40 -3.45 -6.17
C SER A 343 -0.98 -4.80 -6.59
N PHE A 344 -0.15 -5.65 -7.20
CA PHE A 344 -0.55 -7.02 -7.53
C PHE A 344 -0.74 -7.89 -6.28
N GLY A 345 0.06 -7.68 -5.22
CA GLY A 345 -0.14 -8.29 -3.91
C GLY A 345 -1.50 -7.95 -3.30
N ILE A 346 -1.91 -6.69 -3.38
CA ILE A 346 -3.23 -6.21 -2.94
C ILE A 346 -4.35 -6.99 -3.67
N PHE A 347 -4.23 -7.17 -4.99
CA PHE A 347 -5.21 -7.92 -5.77
C PHE A 347 -5.27 -9.40 -5.34
N VAL A 348 -4.12 -10.06 -5.28
CA VAL A 348 -4.05 -11.49 -4.93
C VAL A 348 -4.52 -11.73 -3.50
N GLY A 349 -4.13 -10.87 -2.55
CA GLY A 349 -4.61 -10.96 -1.17
C GLY A 349 -6.12 -10.85 -1.04
N GLY A 350 -6.75 -9.95 -1.81
CA GLY A 350 -8.19 -9.80 -1.86
C GLY A 350 -8.89 -11.01 -2.48
N ILE A 351 -8.53 -11.38 -3.70
CA ILE A 351 -9.24 -12.44 -4.43
C ILE A 351 -8.99 -13.83 -3.82
N VAL A 352 -7.74 -14.17 -3.50
CA VAL A 352 -7.41 -15.48 -2.91
C VAL A 352 -7.92 -15.57 -1.47
N GLY A 353 -7.75 -14.50 -0.67
CA GLY A 353 -8.31 -14.44 0.68
C GLY A 353 -9.84 -14.59 0.67
N GLY A 354 -10.53 -13.93 -0.25
CA GLY A 354 -11.98 -14.06 -0.43
C GLY A 354 -12.43 -15.44 -0.88
N LEU A 355 -11.70 -16.09 -1.81
CA LEU A 355 -11.97 -17.46 -2.26
C LEU A 355 -11.79 -18.45 -1.14
N LEU A 356 -10.66 -18.40 -0.45
CA LEU A 356 -10.34 -19.32 0.65
C LEU A 356 -11.33 -19.17 1.81
N ASN A 357 -11.66 -17.94 2.17
CA ASN A 357 -12.66 -17.66 3.18
C ASN A 357 -14.04 -18.25 2.80
N LYS A 358 -14.46 -18.10 1.55
CA LYS A 358 -15.75 -18.61 1.07
C LYS A 358 -15.85 -20.13 1.17
N PHE A 359 -14.80 -20.86 0.78
CA PHE A 359 -14.86 -22.33 0.63
C PHE A 359 -14.29 -23.10 1.82
N TYR A 360 -13.33 -22.51 2.57
CA TYR A 360 -12.57 -23.23 3.60
C TYR A 360 -12.52 -22.48 4.94
N GLY A 361 -13.13 -21.30 5.03
CA GLY A 361 -13.14 -20.49 6.27
C GLY A 361 -11.88 -19.65 6.49
N TYR A 362 -11.84 -18.98 7.64
CA TYR A 362 -10.80 -17.99 7.97
C TYR A 362 -9.39 -18.58 8.06
N ASP A 363 -9.26 -19.78 8.66
CA ASP A 363 -7.96 -20.43 8.88
C ASP A 363 -7.23 -20.73 7.57
N ALA A 364 -7.96 -21.11 6.52
CA ALA A 364 -7.37 -21.37 5.21
C ALA A 364 -6.69 -20.10 4.62
N THR A 365 -7.25 -18.93 4.90
CA THR A 365 -6.65 -17.65 4.49
C THR A 365 -5.33 -17.39 5.22
N PHE A 366 -5.27 -17.63 6.51
CA PHE A 366 -4.02 -17.50 7.28
C PHE A 366 -2.97 -18.54 6.90
N ILE A 367 -3.39 -19.79 6.60
CA ILE A 367 -2.51 -20.85 6.06
C ILE A 367 -1.89 -20.42 4.72
N PHE A 368 -2.68 -19.84 3.82
CA PHE A 368 -2.16 -19.24 2.58
C PHE A 368 -1.11 -18.16 2.87
N CYS A 369 -1.38 -17.28 3.83
CA CYS A 369 -0.42 -16.26 4.24
C CYS A 369 0.88 -16.86 4.78
N ILE A 370 0.80 -17.92 5.59
CA ILE A 370 1.98 -18.67 6.05
C ILE A 370 2.76 -19.23 4.87
N GLY A 371 2.08 -19.85 3.91
CA GLY A 371 2.73 -20.43 2.72
C GLY A 371 3.51 -19.39 1.90
N ILE A 372 2.88 -18.25 1.59
CA ILE A 372 3.54 -17.20 0.80
C ILE A 372 4.70 -16.53 1.56
N LEU A 373 4.55 -16.32 2.88
CA LEU A 373 5.61 -15.79 3.74
C LEU A 373 6.77 -16.79 3.89
N ALA A 374 6.49 -18.09 3.98
CA ALA A 374 7.51 -19.14 4.02
C ALA A 374 8.33 -19.17 2.71
N VAL A 375 7.67 -19.09 1.55
CA VAL A 375 8.36 -18.97 0.26
C VAL A 375 9.24 -17.71 0.25
N TRP A 376 8.72 -16.57 0.70
CA TRP A 376 9.51 -15.35 0.80
C TRP A 376 10.71 -15.49 1.72
N PHE A 377 10.54 -16.11 2.88
CA PHE A 377 11.63 -16.39 3.82
C PHE A 377 12.75 -17.21 3.16
N LEU A 378 12.39 -18.33 2.48
CA LEU A 378 13.36 -19.19 1.78
C LEU A 378 14.12 -18.44 0.68
N LEU A 379 13.42 -17.62 -0.12
CA LEU A 379 14.06 -16.78 -1.13
C LEU A 379 15.03 -15.78 -0.48
N SER A 380 14.64 -15.21 0.66
CA SER A 380 15.41 -14.17 1.37
C SER A 380 16.64 -14.72 2.09
N LEU A 381 16.75 -16.03 2.30
CA LEU A 381 17.98 -16.65 2.84
C LEU A 381 19.20 -16.39 1.95
N ARG A 382 18.99 -16.25 0.64
CA ARG A 382 20.06 -15.95 -0.34
C ARG A 382 20.29 -14.46 -0.56
N MET A 383 19.55 -13.58 0.15
CA MET A 383 19.65 -12.13 -0.01
C MET A 383 21.06 -11.61 0.35
N GLN A 384 21.62 -10.81 -0.53
CA GLN A 384 22.86 -10.06 -0.29
C GLN A 384 22.50 -8.60 -0.02
N VAL A 385 22.82 -8.12 1.17
CA VAL A 385 22.64 -6.71 1.52
C VAL A 385 23.89 -5.94 1.10
N PRO A 386 23.77 -4.86 0.31
CA PRO A 386 24.93 -4.05 -0.07
C PRO A 386 25.64 -3.51 1.16
N LYS A 387 26.97 -3.60 1.18
CA LYS A 387 27.79 -2.94 2.20
C LYS A 387 27.57 -1.42 2.06
N MET A 388 27.17 -0.76 3.14
CA MET A 388 27.13 0.70 3.13
C MET A 388 28.53 1.23 2.85
N LYS A 389 28.66 2.09 1.84
CA LYS A 389 29.87 2.89 1.66
C LYS A 389 30.02 3.76 2.91
N SER A 390 31.13 3.59 3.62
CA SER A 390 31.54 4.38 4.78
C SER A 390 31.69 5.85 4.42
#